data_dc97c66e2b4f513173009446526591b1
#
_entry.id   dc97c66e2b4f513173009446526591b1
#
_cell.length_a   1.000
_cell.length_b   1.000
_cell.length_c   1.000
_cell.angle_alpha   90.00
_cell.angle_beta   90.00
_cell.angle_gamma   90.00
#
_symmetry.space_group_name_H-M   'P 1'
#
loop_
_entity.id
_entity.type
_entity.pdbx_description
1 polymer ?
#
loop_
_entity_poly.entity_id
_entity_poly.type
_entity_poly.pdbx_seq_one_letter_code
_entity_poly.pdbx_strand_id
1 'polypeptide(L)'
;MKARFGFAFAGVAALALAACQQSDEASQPPEPVTEDQIAAQTPNAPSDRPINLIADGLVIAAPEAGGDATILNFGDKQESVVEELTMIFGGPQFGTNEECGAGPMEYANYDKFVAHFQDDRFVGWMVNGPSDRANFTGPDGVKLGMSAADLRKLPTFEALTDSTLGEEFMIGDGELAISGLIEDNQVSVLWGGETCNFR
;
A
#
# COMPACT_ATOMS: atom_id res chain seq x y z
N MET A 1 -22.74 -33.32 -65.15
CA MET A 1 -22.28 -34.71 -65.36
C MET A 1 -22.19 -35.39 -64.02
N LYS A 2 -23.14 -36.26 -63.70
CA LYS A 2 -23.05 -37.69 -63.35
C LYS A 2 -22.07 -37.97 -62.20
N ALA A 3 -22.33 -38.66 -61.10
CA ALA A 3 -23.35 -39.66 -60.69
C ALA A 3 -23.16 -39.86 -59.17
N ARG A 4 -24.15 -39.93 -58.35
CA ARG A 4 -24.83 -41.04 -57.65
C ARG A 4 -23.97 -42.26 -57.33
N PHE A 5 -23.91 -42.61 -56.01
CA PHE A 5 -24.06 -43.96 -55.40
C PHE A 5 -23.96 -43.69 -53.88
N GLY A 6 -24.78 -44.02 -53.05
CA GLY A 6 -25.86 -44.84 -52.66
C GLY A 6 -25.38 -46.20 -52.07
N PHE A 7 -25.28 -46.28 -50.69
CA PHE A 7 -25.39 -47.57 -49.98
C PHE A 7 -26.00 -47.39 -48.60
N ALA A 8 -27.16 -47.96 -48.44
CA ALA A 8 -27.84 -48.23 -47.18
C ALA A 8 -27.31 -49.53 -46.58
N PHE A 9 -27.09 -49.58 -45.28
CA PHE A 9 -27.09 -50.83 -44.51
C PHE A 9 -27.78 -50.56 -43.15
N ALA A 10 -28.85 -51.31 -42.97
CA ALA A 10 -29.57 -51.50 -41.73
C ALA A 10 -28.83 -52.48 -40.84
N GLY A 11 -28.90 -52.32 -39.56
CA GLY A 11 -28.33 -53.30 -38.64
C GLY A 11 -28.55 -52.96 -37.14
N VAL A 12 -29.68 -53.47 -36.63
CA VAL A 12 -29.87 -54.10 -35.31
C VAL A 12 -29.69 -53.32 -34.07
N ALA A 13 -30.79 -53.11 -33.38
CA ALA A 13 -30.94 -52.67 -31.98
C ALA A 13 -30.32 -53.70 -31.02
N ALA A 14 -29.54 -53.21 -30.08
CA ALA A 14 -29.24 -53.90 -28.82
C ALA A 14 -29.53 -52.94 -27.67
N LEU A 15 -30.64 -53.17 -26.98
CA LEU A 15 -30.93 -52.55 -25.68
C LEU A 15 -29.98 -53.14 -24.63
N ALA A 16 -29.05 -52.32 -24.13
CA ALA A 16 -28.36 -52.62 -22.90
C ALA A 16 -28.94 -51.69 -21.80
N LEU A 17 -29.71 -52.28 -20.91
CA LEU A 17 -30.09 -51.66 -19.65
C LEU A 17 -28.81 -51.54 -18.79
N ALA A 18 -28.25 -50.34 -18.73
CA ALA A 18 -27.28 -49.98 -17.71
C ALA A 18 -28.05 -49.47 -16.48
N ALA A 19 -28.03 -50.28 -15.44
CA ALA A 19 -28.53 -49.93 -14.11
C ALA A 19 -27.72 -48.70 -13.60
N CYS A 20 -28.43 -47.63 -13.27
CA CYS A 20 -27.88 -46.52 -12.45
C CYS A 20 -27.60 -47.10 -11.07
N GLN A 21 -26.34 -47.35 -10.77
CA GLN A 21 -25.87 -47.37 -9.38
C GLN A 21 -25.76 -45.92 -8.93
N GLN A 22 -26.78 -45.46 -8.19
CA GLN A 22 -26.66 -44.33 -7.30
C GLN A 22 -25.65 -44.72 -6.22
N SER A 23 -24.44 -44.22 -6.34
CA SER A 23 -23.54 -44.14 -5.20
C SER A 23 -24.15 -43.11 -4.25
N ASP A 24 -24.70 -43.61 -3.13
CA ASP A 24 -24.95 -42.81 -1.93
C ASP A 24 -23.58 -42.31 -1.44
N GLU A 25 -23.16 -41.18 -1.97
CA GLU A 25 -22.07 -40.39 -1.38
C GLU A 25 -22.65 -39.77 -0.08
N ALA A 26 -22.48 -40.53 0.98
CA ALA A 26 -22.78 -40.04 2.33
C ALA A 26 -22.07 -38.71 2.50
N SER A 27 -22.87 -37.64 2.61
CA SER A 27 -22.40 -36.31 2.98
C SER A 27 -21.64 -36.42 4.29
N GLN A 28 -20.31 -36.49 4.23
CA GLN A 28 -19.47 -36.27 5.41
C GLN A 28 -19.78 -34.87 5.92
N PRO A 29 -20.07 -34.71 7.23
CA PRO A 29 -20.13 -33.39 7.81
C PRO A 29 -18.81 -32.69 7.56
N PRO A 30 -18.79 -31.37 7.25
CA PRO A 30 -17.56 -30.64 7.10
C PRO A 30 -16.73 -30.80 8.38
N GLU A 31 -15.47 -31.24 8.21
CA GLU A 31 -14.53 -31.31 9.32
C GLU A 31 -14.41 -29.93 9.96
N PRO A 32 -14.41 -29.83 11.29
CA PRO A 32 -14.23 -28.54 11.95
C PRO A 32 -12.88 -27.96 11.56
N VAL A 33 -12.89 -26.85 10.84
CA VAL A 33 -11.67 -26.07 10.56
C VAL A 33 -11.05 -25.68 11.89
N THR A 34 -9.82 -26.12 12.11
CA THR A 34 -9.06 -25.77 13.31
C THR A 34 -8.64 -24.30 13.26
N GLU A 35 -8.53 -23.64 14.41
CA GLU A 35 -8.09 -22.23 14.51
C GLU A 35 -6.78 -21.96 13.76
N ASP A 36 -5.88 -22.94 13.70
CA ASP A 36 -4.63 -22.86 12.91
C ASP A 36 -4.87 -22.77 11.39
N GLN A 37 -5.96 -23.34 10.86
CA GLN A 37 -6.31 -23.23 9.44
C GLN A 37 -6.96 -21.87 9.10
N ILE A 38 -7.60 -21.24 10.09
CA ILE A 38 -8.16 -19.90 9.94
C ILE A 38 -7.03 -18.86 10.00
N ALA A 39 -6.03 -19.05 10.86
CA ALA A 39 -4.86 -18.16 10.94
C ALA A 39 -4.00 -18.14 9.65
N ALA A 40 -3.94 -19.27 8.91
CA ALA A 40 -3.22 -19.34 7.64
C ALA A 40 -3.93 -18.64 6.46
N GLN A 41 -5.17 -18.17 6.64
CA GLN A 41 -5.98 -17.51 5.61
C GLN A 41 -6.33 -16.06 5.95
N THR A 42 -5.72 -15.48 6.99
CA THR A 42 -5.88 -14.05 7.28
C THR A 42 -4.92 -13.27 6.36
N PRO A 43 -5.39 -12.66 5.26
CA PRO A 43 -4.59 -11.70 4.53
C PRO A 43 -4.53 -10.45 5.41
N ASN A 44 -3.38 -10.12 5.96
CA ASN A 44 -3.05 -8.98 6.79
C ASN A 44 -2.65 -9.32 8.24
N ALA A 45 -1.63 -10.17 8.40
CA ALA A 45 -0.75 -9.94 9.53
C ALA A 45 -0.11 -8.55 9.32
N PRO A 46 -0.04 -7.68 10.35
CA PRO A 46 0.66 -6.40 10.26
C PRO A 46 2.07 -6.69 9.72
N SER A 47 2.40 -6.12 8.57
CA SER A 47 3.76 -6.25 8.08
C SER A 47 4.54 -5.14 8.76
N ASP A 48 5.41 -5.46 9.71
CA ASP A 48 6.41 -4.53 10.27
C ASP A 48 7.43 -4.09 9.20
N ARG A 49 6.97 -3.87 7.96
CA ARG A 49 7.86 -3.53 6.85
C ARG A 49 8.52 -2.18 7.11
N PRO A 50 9.85 -2.12 7.09
CA PRO A 50 10.56 -0.86 7.09
C PRO A 50 10.25 -0.08 5.81
N ILE A 51 9.85 1.18 5.97
CA ILE A 51 9.66 2.13 4.87
C ILE A 51 10.57 3.32 5.12
N ASN A 52 11.54 3.52 4.21
CA ASN A 52 12.38 4.70 4.22
C ASN A 52 11.67 5.82 3.47
N LEU A 53 11.45 6.90 4.18
CA LEU A 53 10.87 8.14 3.67
C LEU A 53 11.99 8.94 2.99
N ILE A 54 11.84 9.21 1.71
CA ILE A 54 12.80 10.01 0.93
C ILE A 54 12.11 11.22 0.30
N ALA A 55 12.86 12.21 -0.08
CA ALA A 55 12.35 13.48 -0.56
C ALA A 55 11.54 13.36 -1.86
N ASP A 56 11.88 12.38 -2.69
CA ASP A 56 11.29 12.13 -4.01
C ASP A 56 10.43 10.84 -4.06
N GLY A 57 10.09 10.27 -2.89
CA GLY A 57 9.25 9.08 -2.83
C GLY A 57 9.40 8.24 -1.58
N LEU A 58 9.39 6.92 -1.74
CA LEU A 58 9.46 5.91 -0.68
C LEU A 58 10.34 4.74 -1.11
N VAL A 59 11.08 4.16 -0.16
CA VAL A 59 11.75 2.87 -0.36
C VAL A 59 11.17 1.86 0.63
N ILE A 60 10.42 0.90 0.12
CA ILE A 60 9.81 -0.17 0.88
C ILE A 60 10.80 -1.33 0.93
N ALA A 61 11.21 -1.76 2.11
CA ALA A 61 12.14 -2.87 2.26
C ALA A 61 11.58 -4.17 1.66
N ALA A 62 12.47 -5.04 1.22
CA ALA A 62 12.11 -6.38 0.76
C ALA A 62 11.35 -7.16 1.86
N PRO A 63 10.40 -8.04 1.48
CA PRO A 63 9.78 -8.95 2.43
C PRO A 63 10.82 -9.87 3.09
N GLU A 64 10.62 -10.25 4.36
CA GLU A 64 11.51 -11.22 5.05
C GLU A 64 11.56 -12.58 4.35
N ALA A 65 10.49 -12.96 3.65
CA ALA A 65 10.43 -14.19 2.85
C ALA A 65 11.31 -14.16 1.58
N GLY A 66 11.98 -13.04 1.31
CA GLY A 66 12.81 -12.81 0.11
C GLY A 66 12.08 -12.00 -0.95
N GLY A 67 12.84 -11.40 -1.85
CA GLY A 67 12.38 -10.49 -2.90
C GLY A 67 13.25 -9.24 -2.94
N ASP A 68 12.87 -8.30 -3.78
CA ASP A 68 13.56 -7.01 -3.91
C ASP A 68 12.81 -5.91 -3.14
N ALA A 69 13.53 -4.86 -2.78
CA ALA A 69 12.92 -3.63 -2.27
C ALA A 69 12.14 -2.95 -3.39
N THR A 70 10.99 -2.37 -3.04
CA THR A 70 10.18 -1.57 -3.97
C THR A 70 10.48 -0.09 -3.78
N ILE A 71 10.73 0.63 -4.87
CA ILE A 71 10.89 2.08 -4.86
C ILE A 71 9.67 2.69 -5.52
N LEU A 72 9.00 3.60 -4.82
CA LEU A 72 7.90 4.41 -5.33
C LEU A 72 8.40 5.85 -5.45
N ASN A 73 8.58 6.32 -6.69
CA ASN A 73 9.07 7.67 -6.96
C ASN A 73 7.93 8.65 -7.24
N PHE A 74 8.13 9.92 -6.94
CA PHE A 74 7.24 10.93 -7.46
C PHE A 74 7.22 10.89 -8.99
N GLY A 75 6.02 11.01 -9.56
CA GLY A 75 5.77 10.79 -10.98
C GLY A 75 5.30 9.37 -11.35
N ASP A 76 5.37 8.41 -10.44
CA ASP A 76 4.79 7.07 -10.67
C ASP A 76 3.27 7.15 -10.78
N LYS A 77 2.68 6.20 -11.49
CA LYS A 77 1.22 6.15 -11.69
C LYS A 77 0.51 5.86 -10.38
N GLN A 78 -0.57 6.58 -10.11
CA GLN A 78 -1.44 6.39 -8.94
C GLN A 78 -1.82 4.93 -8.75
N GLU A 79 -2.30 4.24 -9.81
CA GLU A 79 -2.72 2.85 -9.74
C GLU A 79 -1.61 1.94 -9.18
N SER A 80 -0.38 2.07 -9.69
CA SER A 80 0.76 1.26 -9.25
C SER A 80 1.16 1.54 -7.81
N VAL A 81 1.17 2.82 -7.41
CA VAL A 81 1.49 3.22 -6.03
C VAL A 81 0.42 2.72 -5.05
N VAL A 82 -0.85 2.86 -5.41
CA VAL A 82 -1.97 2.38 -4.59
C VAL A 82 -1.93 0.86 -4.44
N GLU A 83 -1.61 0.11 -5.50
CA GLU A 83 -1.47 -1.35 -5.44
C GLU A 83 -0.41 -1.76 -4.41
N GLU A 84 0.79 -1.22 -4.50
CA GLU A 84 1.90 -1.52 -3.58
C GLU A 84 1.57 -1.15 -2.13
N LEU A 85 1.02 0.04 -1.89
CA LEU A 85 0.67 0.49 -0.56
C LEU A 85 -0.49 -0.33 0.04
N THR A 86 -1.43 -0.78 -0.80
CA THR A 86 -2.55 -1.62 -0.36
C THR A 86 -2.09 -2.99 0.13
N MET A 87 -1.02 -3.54 -0.42
CA MET A 87 -0.43 -4.79 0.09
C MET A 87 0.12 -4.66 1.51
N ILE A 88 0.52 -3.46 1.92
CA ILE A 88 1.08 -3.19 3.25
C ILE A 88 -0.02 -2.77 4.23
N PHE A 89 -0.82 -1.77 3.84
CA PHE A 89 -1.74 -1.07 4.74
C PHE A 89 -3.18 -1.58 4.65
N GLY A 90 -3.53 -2.36 3.61
CA GLY A 90 -4.91 -2.63 3.25
C GLY A 90 -5.50 -1.53 2.37
N GLY A 91 -6.79 -1.62 2.04
CA GLY A 91 -7.44 -0.66 1.14
C GLY A 91 -7.52 0.75 1.74
N PRO A 92 -7.21 1.79 0.94
CA PRO A 92 -7.27 3.18 1.39
C PRO A 92 -8.70 3.74 1.36
N GLN A 93 -8.86 4.89 2.03
CA GLN A 93 -9.97 5.81 1.79
C GLN A 93 -9.50 6.89 0.82
N PHE A 94 -10.16 6.99 -0.35
CA PHE A 94 -9.87 8.04 -1.32
C PHE A 94 -10.63 9.32 -1.02
N GLY A 95 -10.03 10.45 -1.37
CA GLY A 95 -10.66 11.75 -1.32
C GLY A 95 -9.94 12.75 -2.22
N THR A 96 -10.53 13.93 -2.36
CA THR A 96 -9.99 15.06 -3.13
C THR A 96 -9.99 16.30 -2.26
N ASN A 97 -9.04 17.20 -2.50
CA ASN A 97 -9.00 18.54 -1.94
C ASN A 97 -8.84 19.54 -3.08
N GLU A 98 -9.94 20.25 -3.39
CA GLU A 98 -9.99 21.24 -4.45
C GLU A 98 -9.35 22.59 -4.06
N GLU A 99 -9.13 22.81 -2.77
CA GLU A 99 -8.60 24.08 -2.22
C GLU A 99 -7.11 23.99 -1.87
N CYS A 100 -6.43 22.94 -2.31
CA CYS A 100 -5.00 22.80 -2.07
C CYS A 100 -4.20 23.90 -2.78
N GLY A 101 -3.21 24.49 -2.10
CA GLY A 101 -2.39 25.56 -2.67
C GLY A 101 -1.60 25.18 -3.91
N ALA A 102 -1.30 23.89 -4.10
CA ALA A 102 -0.65 23.33 -5.28
C ALA A 102 -1.64 23.03 -6.43
N GLY A 103 -2.93 23.32 -6.27
CA GLY A 103 -4.03 22.95 -7.16
C GLY A 103 -4.84 21.76 -6.62
N PRO A 104 -5.92 21.36 -7.33
CA PRO A 104 -6.71 20.20 -6.92
C PRO A 104 -5.82 18.96 -6.73
N MET A 105 -6.01 18.27 -5.61
CA MET A 105 -5.17 17.15 -5.20
C MET A 105 -6.03 15.98 -4.75
N GLU A 106 -5.75 14.80 -5.27
CA GLU A 106 -6.32 13.55 -4.80
C GLU A 106 -5.45 12.92 -3.72
N TYR A 107 -6.03 12.12 -2.86
CA TYR A 107 -5.27 11.39 -1.86
C TYR A 107 -5.83 10.00 -1.58
N ALA A 108 -4.95 9.08 -1.23
CA ALA A 108 -5.25 7.78 -0.68
C ALA A 108 -4.80 7.75 0.79
N ASN A 109 -5.77 7.66 1.70
CA ASN A 109 -5.56 7.68 3.13
C ASN A 109 -5.58 6.26 3.70
N TYR A 110 -4.46 5.86 4.29
CA TYR A 110 -4.23 4.56 4.95
C TYR A 110 -4.12 4.71 6.48
N ASP A 111 -4.95 5.55 7.09
CA ASP A 111 -4.94 5.92 8.50
C ASP A 111 -3.77 6.85 8.86
N LYS A 112 -2.60 6.32 9.12
CA LYS A 112 -1.40 7.11 9.53
C LYS A 112 -0.51 7.54 8.37
N PHE A 113 -0.73 6.97 7.19
CA PHE A 113 -0.01 7.29 5.97
C PHE A 113 -0.97 7.80 4.90
N VAL A 114 -0.61 8.92 4.27
CA VAL A 114 -1.39 9.50 3.16
C VAL A 114 -0.48 9.65 1.95
N ALA A 115 -0.89 9.08 0.82
CA ALA A 115 -0.28 9.32 -0.47
C ALA A 115 -1.08 10.39 -1.22
N HIS A 116 -0.41 11.39 -1.78
CA HIS A 116 -0.98 12.49 -2.55
C HIS A 116 -0.73 12.32 -4.02
N PHE A 117 -1.75 12.64 -4.83
CA PHE A 117 -1.72 12.46 -6.28
C PHE A 117 -2.23 13.71 -6.98
N GLN A 118 -1.64 14.00 -8.14
CA GLN A 118 -2.07 15.06 -9.04
C GLN A 118 -1.91 14.56 -10.48
N ASP A 119 -2.92 14.72 -11.33
CA ASP A 119 -2.92 14.22 -12.71
C ASP A 119 -2.55 12.73 -12.82
N ASP A 120 -3.14 11.87 -11.96
CA ASP A 120 -2.86 10.44 -11.85
C ASP A 120 -1.38 10.10 -11.52
N ARG A 121 -0.65 11.03 -10.90
CA ARG A 121 0.75 10.85 -10.50
C ARG A 121 0.93 11.00 -9.00
N PHE A 122 1.78 10.16 -8.45
CA PHE A 122 2.25 10.30 -7.08
C PHE A 122 3.13 11.55 -6.95
N VAL A 123 2.76 12.48 -6.07
CA VAL A 123 3.45 13.78 -5.94
C VAL A 123 3.91 14.06 -4.51
N GLY A 124 3.40 13.36 -3.53
CA GLY A 124 3.76 13.59 -2.14
C GLY A 124 3.23 12.54 -1.20
N TRP A 125 3.79 12.50 -0.02
CA TRP A 125 3.37 11.62 1.07
C TRP A 125 3.39 12.36 2.41
N MET A 126 2.55 11.90 3.34
CA MET A 126 2.51 12.38 4.72
C MET A 126 2.35 11.22 5.69
N VAL A 127 3.07 11.27 6.82
CA VAL A 127 2.91 10.36 7.95
C VAL A 127 2.56 11.17 9.19
N ASN A 128 1.40 10.89 9.80
CA ASN A 128 0.83 11.70 10.88
C ASN A 128 0.61 10.92 12.19
N GLY A 129 1.35 9.86 12.40
CA GLY A 129 1.32 9.07 13.63
C GLY A 129 2.05 7.74 13.46
N PRO A 130 2.35 7.06 14.58
CA PRO A 130 2.91 5.71 14.53
C PRO A 130 1.92 4.75 13.88
N SER A 131 2.43 3.83 13.06
CA SER A 131 1.66 2.76 12.43
C SER A 131 2.02 1.43 13.07
N ASP A 132 1.05 0.54 13.18
CA ASP A 132 1.23 -0.86 13.55
C ASP A 132 1.54 -1.76 12.33
N ARG A 133 1.58 -1.18 11.13
CA ARG A 133 1.77 -1.88 9.85
C ARG A 133 3.08 -1.57 9.15
N ALA A 134 3.75 -0.48 9.53
CA ALA A 134 5.02 -0.08 8.94
C ALA A 134 5.87 0.74 9.92
N ASN A 135 7.18 0.56 9.82
CA ASN A 135 8.17 1.36 10.53
C ASN A 135 8.74 2.42 9.59
N PHE A 136 8.34 3.67 9.78
CA PHE A 136 8.79 4.79 8.97
C PHE A 136 10.08 5.39 9.51
N THR A 137 11.07 5.55 8.62
CA THR A 137 12.36 6.19 8.94
C THR A 137 12.74 7.14 7.82
N GLY A 138 13.02 8.38 8.13
CA GLY A 138 13.51 9.39 7.18
C GLY A 138 15.03 9.57 7.20
N PRO A 139 15.55 10.61 6.52
CA PRO A 139 16.98 10.97 6.51
C PRO A 139 17.54 11.07 7.94
N ASP A 140 18.81 10.74 8.11
CA ASP A 140 19.51 10.72 9.41
C ASP A 140 18.81 9.90 10.52
N GLY A 141 17.86 9.03 10.13
CA GLY A 141 17.13 8.20 11.07
C GLY A 141 15.97 8.92 11.78
N VAL A 142 15.51 10.06 11.26
CA VAL A 142 14.33 10.75 11.82
C VAL A 142 13.11 9.84 11.75
N LYS A 143 12.29 9.86 12.79
CA LYS A 143 11.05 9.08 12.88
C LYS A 143 10.04 9.77 13.79
N LEU A 144 8.79 9.41 13.63
CA LEU A 144 7.73 9.89 14.51
C LEU A 144 8.00 9.50 15.98
N GLY A 145 7.63 10.38 16.89
CA GLY A 145 7.88 10.21 18.32
C GLY A 145 9.33 10.46 18.76
N MET A 146 10.26 10.76 17.84
CA MET A 146 11.61 11.19 18.21
C MET A 146 11.53 12.47 19.04
N SER A 147 12.28 12.56 20.16
CA SER A 147 12.29 13.78 20.96
C SER A 147 12.86 14.96 20.16
N ALA A 148 12.32 16.16 20.36
CA ALA A 148 12.84 17.38 19.75
C ALA A 148 14.33 17.62 20.12
N ALA A 149 14.76 17.18 21.30
CA ALA A 149 16.14 17.28 21.73
C ALA A 149 17.08 16.35 20.94
N ASP A 150 16.62 15.16 20.52
CA ASP A 150 17.41 14.26 19.70
C ASP A 150 17.36 14.65 18.23
N LEU A 151 16.19 15.07 17.74
CA LEU A 151 16.01 15.61 16.40
C LEU A 151 17.01 16.76 16.10
N ARG A 152 17.13 17.73 17.02
CA ARG A 152 18.05 18.88 16.85
C ARG A 152 19.54 18.52 16.87
N LYS A 153 19.89 17.27 17.17
CA LYS A 153 21.27 16.77 17.09
C LYS A 153 21.59 16.12 15.75
N LEU A 154 20.58 15.87 14.92
CA LEU A 154 20.78 15.26 13.62
C LEU A 154 21.57 16.20 12.69
N PRO A 155 22.47 15.64 11.86
CA PRO A 155 23.44 16.47 11.11
C PRO A 155 22.78 17.47 10.15
N THR A 156 21.65 17.10 9.54
CA THR A 156 20.97 17.89 8.53
C THR A 156 19.71 18.59 9.02
N PHE A 157 19.53 18.67 10.36
CA PHE A 157 18.38 19.34 10.95
C PHE A 157 18.41 20.85 10.68
N GLU A 158 17.30 21.39 10.18
CA GLU A 158 17.07 22.82 9.98
C GLU A 158 15.68 23.23 10.53
N ALA A 159 15.64 24.20 11.44
CA ALA A 159 14.38 24.74 11.94
C ALA A 159 13.85 25.82 10.99
N LEU A 160 12.57 25.75 10.62
CA LEU A 160 11.89 26.77 9.80
C LEU A 160 11.25 27.81 10.73
N THR A 161 11.81 29.02 10.76
CA THR A 161 11.41 30.07 11.73
C THR A 161 10.15 30.82 11.33
N ASP A 162 9.78 30.83 10.06
CA ASP A 162 8.65 31.61 9.53
C ASP A 162 7.43 30.74 9.18
N SER A 163 7.37 29.52 9.72
CA SER A 163 6.24 28.61 9.47
C SER A 163 4.97 29.06 10.17
N THR A 164 3.85 28.97 9.48
CA THR A 164 2.50 29.16 10.04
C THR A 164 1.88 27.87 10.55
N LEU A 165 2.55 26.72 10.32
CA LEU A 165 2.07 25.40 10.73
C LEU A 165 2.43 25.06 12.20
N GLY A 166 3.35 25.80 12.78
CA GLY A 166 3.88 25.55 14.12
C GLY A 166 5.39 25.41 14.13
N GLU A 167 5.94 24.55 15.00
CA GLU A 167 7.38 24.26 15.05
C GLU A 167 7.77 23.32 13.92
N GLU A 168 7.99 23.89 12.75
CA GLU A 168 8.33 23.16 11.52
C GLU A 168 9.84 23.02 11.39
N PHE A 169 10.28 21.91 10.79
CA PHE A 169 11.67 21.63 10.50
C PHE A 169 11.84 20.96 9.13
N MET A 170 13.06 21.03 8.62
CA MET A 170 13.53 20.21 7.51
C MET A 170 14.66 19.30 7.97
N ILE A 171 14.80 18.13 7.34
CA ILE A 171 15.88 17.18 7.55
C ILE A 171 16.26 16.52 6.22
N GLY A 172 17.55 16.49 5.91
CA GLY A 172 18.12 16.07 4.64
C GLY A 172 18.91 17.20 3.98
N ASP A 173 19.59 16.90 2.87
CA ASP A 173 20.45 17.85 2.16
C ASP A 173 19.71 18.47 0.97
N GLY A 174 19.45 19.79 1.01
CA GLY A 174 18.91 20.56 -0.11
C GLY A 174 17.58 20.01 -0.63
N GLU A 175 17.54 19.64 -1.91
CA GLU A 175 16.33 19.08 -2.55
C GLU A 175 15.98 17.67 -2.06
N LEU A 176 16.87 17.02 -1.32
CA LEU A 176 16.63 15.71 -0.71
C LEU A 176 16.11 15.82 0.73
N ALA A 177 15.72 17.00 1.16
CA ALA A 177 15.14 17.20 2.48
C ALA A 177 13.64 16.83 2.51
N ILE A 178 13.23 16.29 3.64
CA ILE A 178 11.81 16.11 3.99
C ILE A 178 11.47 17.12 5.08
N SER A 179 10.19 17.41 5.26
CA SER A 179 9.71 18.32 6.29
C SER A 179 8.97 17.59 7.40
N GLY A 180 8.82 18.25 8.55
CA GLY A 180 8.06 17.73 9.66
C GLY A 180 7.63 18.79 10.67
N LEU A 181 6.79 18.38 11.62
CA LEU A 181 6.34 19.20 12.75
C LEU A 181 6.78 18.60 14.08
N ILE A 182 7.06 19.48 15.02
CA ILE A 182 7.26 19.15 16.43
C ILE A 182 6.03 19.59 17.21
N GLU A 183 5.35 18.65 17.87
CA GLU A 183 4.26 18.89 18.80
C GLU A 183 4.55 18.12 20.09
N ASP A 184 4.20 18.67 21.24
CA ASP A 184 4.44 18.05 22.54
C ASP A 184 5.90 17.59 22.74
N ASN A 185 6.86 18.36 22.19
CA ASN A 185 8.30 18.09 22.25
C ASN A 185 8.74 16.79 21.52
N GLN A 186 7.97 16.32 20.55
CA GLN A 186 8.26 15.15 19.73
C GLN A 186 7.90 15.41 18.26
N VAL A 187 8.54 14.68 17.36
CA VAL A 187 8.16 14.66 15.94
C VAL A 187 6.76 14.06 15.80
N SER A 188 5.80 14.86 15.33
CA SER A 188 4.39 14.47 15.20
C SER A 188 3.98 14.12 13.77
N VAL A 189 4.55 14.82 12.78
CA VAL A 189 4.24 14.66 11.36
C VAL A 189 5.52 14.72 10.56
N LEU A 190 5.59 13.92 9.50
CA LEU A 190 6.64 13.99 8.47
C LEU A 190 5.97 14.00 7.08
N TRP A 191 6.52 14.78 6.15
CA TRP A 191 6.05 14.77 4.77
C TRP A 191 7.17 15.06 3.77
N GLY A 192 6.97 14.59 2.53
CA GLY A 192 7.83 14.86 1.38
C GLY A 192 7.01 15.14 0.14
N GLY A 193 7.59 15.90 -0.79
CA GLY A 193 6.92 16.32 -2.01
C GLY A 193 5.79 17.31 -1.81
N GLU A 194 4.84 17.29 -2.74
CA GLU A 194 3.67 18.15 -2.69
C GLU A 194 2.59 17.53 -1.81
N THR A 195 2.28 18.22 -0.73
CA THR A 195 1.22 17.85 0.21
C THR A 195 0.32 19.06 0.44
N CYS A 196 -0.94 18.81 0.79
CA CYS A 196 -1.89 19.87 1.01
C CYS A 196 -1.76 20.47 2.41
N ASN A 197 -0.60 21.04 2.71
CA ASN A 197 -0.35 21.79 3.92
C ASN A 197 -0.67 23.27 3.66
N PHE A 198 -1.66 23.82 4.37
CA PHE A 198 -2.00 25.23 4.26
C PHE A 198 -0.98 26.06 5.05
N ARG A 199 -0.15 26.79 4.35
CA ARG A 199 0.80 27.76 4.90
C ARG A 199 0.28 29.18 4.80
#